data_7b6da040063824ae31cc6869faee309d
#
_entry.id   7b6da040063824ae31cc6869faee309d
#
_cell.length_a   1.000
_cell.length_b   1.000
_cell.length_c   1.000
_cell.angle_alpha   90.00
_cell.angle_beta   90.00
_cell.angle_gamma   90.00
#
_symmetry.space_group_name_H-M   'P 1'
#
loop_
_entity.id
_entity.type
_entity.pdbx_description
1 polymer ?
#
loop_
_entity_poly.entity_id
_entity_poly.type
_entity_poly.pdbx_seq_one_letter_code
_entity_poly.pdbx_strand_id
1 'polypeptide(L)'
;MQIDLLNKNENSDKLRLIFSGYGQDTRIFEYLCKDYSGNLALVYDYRSLDFNESVITPFKTIELIAWSMGVMIAPKVLLSYNLLDRVVKSIAINGTIYGIDDKFGIAPKMWQATIDSINEKTALKFYQRMCTDKAVFDEFLPFSCQRRVDELKNELEFIQKINEIKGPDFKYNTAYVGLKDRIFPSKAQLCALENIKETKVITTQTGHFDINLFKQILSND
;
A
#
# COMPACT_ATOMS: atom_id res chain seq x y z
N MET A 1 -5.56 -7.83 -10.32
CA MET A 1 -4.93 -6.54 -9.99
C MET A 1 -4.21 -5.97 -11.20
N GLN A 2 -3.88 -4.70 -11.18
CA GLN A 2 -3.09 -4.04 -12.22
C GLN A 2 -1.64 -3.92 -11.75
N ILE A 3 -0.71 -3.96 -12.70
CA ILE A 3 0.70 -3.64 -12.48
C ILE A 3 1.21 -2.82 -13.66
N ASP A 4 1.75 -1.64 -13.36
CA ASP A 4 2.32 -0.73 -14.37
C ASP A 4 3.78 -0.40 -14.06
N LEU A 5 4.62 -0.49 -15.07
CA LEU A 5 6.01 -0.03 -15.01
C LEU A 5 6.02 1.50 -15.21
N LEU A 6 6.22 2.24 -14.12
CA LEU A 6 6.18 3.72 -14.12
C LEU A 6 7.51 4.33 -14.59
N ASN A 7 8.62 3.64 -14.35
CA ASN A 7 9.93 4.07 -14.83
C ASN A 7 10.81 2.86 -15.15
N LYS A 8 11.68 2.99 -16.15
CA LYS A 8 12.61 1.97 -16.58
C LYS A 8 14.03 2.52 -16.70
N ASN A 9 14.98 1.81 -16.12
CA ASN A 9 16.41 2.06 -16.22
C ASN A 9 17.10 0.79 -16.73
N GLU A 10 17.54 0.79 -17.98
CA GLU A 10 18.14 -0.37 -18.64
C GLU A 10 19.49 -0.79 -18.03
N ASN A 11 20.10 0.06 -17.21
CA ASN A 11 21.40 -0.20 -16.60
C ASN A 11 21.28 -0.85 -15.21
N SER A 12 20.08 -1.23 -14.77
CA SER A 12 19.84 -1.82 -13.45
C SER A 12 18.92 -3.02 -13.54
N ASP A 13 19.25 -4.09 -12.82
CA ASP A 13 18.41 -5.28 -12.64
C ASP A 13 17.62 -5.28 -11.30
N LYS A 14 17.59 -4.14 -10.62
CA LYS A 14 16.87 -3.91 -9.38
C LYS A 14 15.54 -3.21 -9.68
N LEU A 15 14.46 -3.68 -9.09
CA LEU A 15 13.12 -3.11 -9.19
C LEU A 15 12.66 -2.57 -7.83
N ARG A 16 12.21 -1.33 -7.79
CA ARG A 16 11.36 -0.84 -6.70
C ARG A 16 9.91 -1.17 -7.03
N LEU A 17 9.32 -2.06 -6.25
CA LEU A 17 7.96 -2.55 -6.44
C LEU A 17 7.05 -1.98 -5.34
N ILE A 18 6.07 -1.17 -5.74
CA ILE A 18 5.14 -0.53 -4.83
C ILE A 18 3.81 -1.29 -4.88
N PHE A 19 3.32 -1.73 -3.72
CA PHE A 19 1.93 -2.16 -3.53
C PHE A 19 1.15 -1.02 -2.88
N SER A 20 0.22 -0.43 -3.60
CA SER A 20 -0.55 0.74 -3.14
C SER A 20 -1.58 0.39 -2.05
N GLY A 21 -2.22 1.41 -1.50
CA GLY A 21 -3.43 1.24 -0.70
C GLY A 21 -4.67 1.01 -1.56
N TYR A 22 -5.80 0.72 -0.89
CA TYR A 22 -7.11 0.66 -1.51
C TYR A 22 -7.46 1.98 -2.21
N GLY A 23 -8.16 1.89 -3.35
CA GLY A 23 -8.73 3.04 -4.04
C GLY A 23 -7.69 3.97 -4.66
N GLN A 24 -6.55 3.44 -5.10
CA GLN A 24 -5.51 4.19 -5.77
C GLN A 24 -5.42 3.82 -7.26
N ASP A 25 -4.71 4.66 -8.02
CA ASP A 25 -4.26 4.43 -9.39
C ASP A 25 -2.83 5.01 -9.57
N THR A 26 -2.33 5.11 -10.81
CA THR A 26 -0.93 5.51 -11.06
C THR A 26 -0.65 6.98 -10.73
N ARG A 27 -1.63 7.89 -10.81
CA ARG A 27 -1.45 9.33 -10.82
C ARG A 27 -0.69 9.91 -9.63
N ILE A 28 -1.06 9.50 -8.41
CA ILE A 28 -0.35 10.00 -7.22
C ILE A 28 1.09 9.48 -7.18
N PHE A 29 1.34 8.24 -7.62
CA PHE A 29 2.67 7.66 -7.61
C PHE A 29 3.55 8.22 -8.74
N GLU A 30 3.01 8.52 -9.92
CA GLU A 30 3.70 9.25 -10.98
C GLU A 30 4.16 10.62 -10.48
N TYR A 31 3.31 11.34 -9.74
CA TYR A 31 3.68 12.61 -9.11
C TYR A 31 4.77 12.45 -8.05
N LEU A 32 4.63 11.47 -7.15
CA LEU A 32 5.57 11.23 -6.06
C LEU A 32 6.95 10.77 -6.53
N CYS A 33 6.98 10.00 -7.62
CA CYS A 33 8.19 9.35 -8.11
C CYS A 33 8.76 10.01 -9.38
N LYS A 34 8.29 11.21 -9.77
CA LYS A 34 8.68 11.90 -11.01
C LYS A 34 10.20 12.09 -11.16
N ASP A 35 10.92 12.22 -10.06
CA ASP A 35 12.37 12.44 -10.03
C ASP A 35 13.16 11.14 -9.74
N TYR A 36 12.48 9.98 -9.61
CA TYR A 36 13.14 8.70 -9.41
C TYR A 36 13.66 8.12 -10.72
N SER A 37 14.94 7.79 -10.77
CA SER A 37 15.62 7.34 -11.98
C SER A 37 15.83 5.82 -12.10
N GLY A 38 15.47 5.05 -11.07
CA GLY A 38 15.56 3.58 -11.07
C GLY A 38 14.33 2.90 -11.70
N ASN A 39 14.34 1.57 -11.77
CA ASN A 39 13.15 0.83 -12.20
C ASN A 39 12.07 0.90 -11.13
N LEU A 40 10.87 1.25 -11.53
CA LEU A 40 9.72 1.44 -10.65
C LEU A 40 8.47 0.81 -11.23
N ALA A 41 7.83 -0.08 -10.49
CA ALA A 41 6.52 -0.61 -10.82
C ALA A 41 5.53 -0.41 -9.67
N LEU A 42 4.28 -0.16 -10.04
CA LEU A 42 3.16 0.02 -9.12
C LEU A 42 2.13 -1.10 -9.30
N VAL A 43 1.73 -1.72 -8.18
CA VAL A 43 0.62 -2.66 -8.09
C VAL A 43 -0.56 -1.99 -7.40
N TYR A 44 -1.72 -2.04 -8.02
CA TYR A 44 -2.95 -1.42 -7.54
C TYR A 44 -4.18 -2.17 -8.06
N ASP A 45 -5.40 -1.69 -7.73
CA ASP A 45 -6.67 -2.29 -8.19
C ASP A 45 -6.79 -3.78 -7.86
N TYR A 46 -6.98 -4.07 -6.59
CA TYR A 46 -7.01 -5.43 -6.05
C TYR A 46 -8.35 -6.16 -6.28
N ARG A 47 -8.97 -6.02 -7.47
CA ARG A 47 -10.20 -6.74 -7.84
C ARG A 47 -9.98 -8.18 -8.33
N SER A 48 -8.73 -8.61 -8.45
CA SER A 48 -8.34 -10.00 -8.70
C SER A 48 -6.97 -10.26 -8.08
N LEU A 49 -6.57 -11.54 -7.99
CA LEU A 49 -5.18 -11.93 -7.66
C LEU A 49 -4.33 -12.16 -8.90
N ASP A 50 -4.92 -12.03 -10.09
CA ASP A 50 -4.16 -12.14 -11.34
C ASP A 50 -3.11 -11.06 -11.40
N PHE A 51 -1.88 -11.47 -11.58
CA PHE A 51 -0.70 -10.63 -11.52
C PHE A 51 0.17 -10.89 -12.75
N ASN A 52 0.42 -9.85 -13.53
CA ASN A 52 1.28 -9.97 -14.71
C ASN A 52 2.76 -9.95 -14.30
N GLU A 53 3.29 -11.13 -13.95
CA GLU A 53 4.69 -11.27 -13.54
C GLU A 53 5.71 -10.90 -14.63
N SER A 54 5.32 -10.83 -15.90
CA SER A 54 6.24 -10.46 -16.99
C SER A 54 6.84 -9.06 -16.79
N VAL A 55 6.13 -8.16 -16.07
CA VAL A 55 6.65 -6.84 -15.71
C VAL A 55 7.81 -6.95 -14.72
N ILE A 56 7.85 -7.98 -13.87
CA ILE A 56 8.87 -8.17 -12.83
C ILE A 56 9.99 -9.11 -13.28
N THR A 57 9.70 -10.02 -14.22
CA THR A 57 10.64 -11.06 -14.67
C THR A 57 12.03 -10.53 -15.04
N PRO A 58 12.19 -9.36 -15.72
CA PRO A 58 13.50 -8.85 -16.09
C PRO A 58 14.43 -8.48 -14.93
N PHE A 59 13.87 -8.28 -13.71
CA PHE A 59 14.63 -7.76 -12.58
C PHE A 59 15.05 -8.89 -11.62
N LYS A 60 16.30 -8.87 -11.14
CA LYS A 60 16.82 -9.89 -10.23
C LYS A 60 16.44 -9.65 -8.78
N THR A 61 16.39 -8.39 -8.37
CA THR A 61 16.11 -8.02 -6.97
C THR A 61 14.93 -7.05 -6.87
N ILE A 62 14.21 -7.12 -5.76
CA ILE A 62 13.02 -6.32 -5.47
C ILE A 62 13.24 -5.52 -4.17
N GLU A 63 13.09 -4.21 -4.25
CA GLU A 63 12.80 -3.36 -3.10
C GLU A 63 11.29 -3.19 -2.98
N LEU A 64 10.70 -3.87 -2.02
CA LEU A 64 9.27 -3.84 -1.78
C LEU A 64 8.88 -2.63 -0.92
N ILE A 65 7.95 -1.81 -1.40
CA ILE A 65 7.28 -0.78 -0.62
C ILE A 65 5.79 -1.08 -0.64
N ALA A 66 5.20 -1.25 0.53
CA ALA A 66 3.79 -1.58 0.64
C ALA A 66 3.07 -0.57 1.53
N TRP A 67 1.93 -0.09 1.10
CA TRP A 67 1.13 0.90 1.82
C TRP A 67 -0.28 0.38 2.13
N SER A 68 -0.75 0.62 3.36
CA SER A 68 -2.12 0.32 3.76
C SER A 68 -2.47 -1.17 3.54
N MET A 69 -3.52 -1.47 2.78
CA MET A 69 -3.90 -2.85 2.44
C MET A 69 -2.85 -3.57 1.58
N GLY A 70 -2.02 -2.82 0.85
CA GLY A 70 -0.87 -3.39 0.15
C GLY A 70 0.10 -4.14 1.07
N VAL A 71 0.20 -3.74 2.34
CA VAL A 71 1.05 -4.43 3.34
C VAL A 71 0.60 -5.87 3.60
N MET A 72 -0.70 -6.13 3.58
CA MET A 72 -1.26 -7.48 3.70
C MET A 72 -1.20 -8.26 2.38
N ILE A 73 -1.42 -7.56 1.27
CA ILE A 73 -1.58 -8.17 -0.06
C ILE A 73 -0.23 -8.58 -0.66
N ALA A 74 0.78 -7.72 -0.57
CA ALA A 74 2.07 -7.93 -1.21
C ALA A 74 2.74 -9.28 -0.87
N PRO A 75 2.88 -9.68 0.40
CA PRO A 75 3.50 -10.96 0.72
C PRO A 75 2.72 -12.17 0.16
N LYS A 76 1.38 -12.10 0.13
CA LYS A 76 0.52 -13.18 -0.40
C LYS A 76 0.73 -13.33 -1.90
N VAL A 77 0.75 -12.22 -2.64
CA VAL A 77 0.98 -12.21 -4.09
C VAL A 77 2.40 -12.69 -4.40
N LEU A 78 3.41 -12.11 -3.76
CA LEU A 78 4.82 -12.49 -4.02
C LEU A 78 5.10 -13.96 -3.71
N LEU A 79 4.44 -14.51 -2.68
CA LEU A 79 4.52 -15.95 -2.39
C LEU A 79 3.92 -16.78 -3.52
N SER A 80 2.73 -16.44 -4.01
CA SER A 80 2.02 -17.21 -5.04
C SER A 80 2.75 -17.24 -6.40
N TYR A 81 3.61 -16.27 -6.66
CA TYR A 81 4.45 -16.19 -7.87
C TYR A 81 5.94 -16.53 -7.63
N ASN A 82 6.30 -17.08 -6.45
CA ASN A 82 7.67 -17.46 -6.08
C ASN A 82 8.67 -16.28 -6.19
N LEU A 83 8.25 -15.08 -5.78
CA LEU A 83 9.03 -13.85 -5.87
C LEU A 83 9.59 -13.37 -4.52
N LEU A 84 9.22 -14.02 -3.40
CA LEU A 84 9.66 -13.58 -2.07
C LEU A 84 11.18 -13.60 -1.90
N ASP A 85 11.86 -14.60 -2.44
CA ASP A 85 13.33 -14.73 -2.34
C ASP A 85 14.09 -13.63 -3.09
N ARG A 86 13.39 -12.89 -3.97
CA ARG A 86 13.96 -11.75 -4.69
C ARG A 86 13.86 -10.44 -3.90
N VAL A 87 13.10 -10.43 -2.78
CA VAL A 87 12.91 -9.24 -1.95
C VAL A 87 14.13 -9.04 -1.06
N VAL A 88 14.93 -8.02 -1.36
CA VAL A 88 16.16 -7.68 -0.62
C VAL A 88 15.97 -6.58 0.41
N LYS A 89 14.91 -5.77 0.27
CA LYS A 89 14.51 -4.70 1.19
C LYS A 89 13.00 -4.56 1.18
N SER A 90 12.39 -4.36 2.35
CA SER A 90 10.94 -4.23 2.45
C SER A 90 10.52 -3.15 3.45
N ILE A 91 9.59 -2.30 3.03
CA ILE A 91 9.04 -1.19 3.82
C ILE A 91 7.52 -1.30 3.85
N ALA A 92 6.96 -1.32 5.06
CA ALA A 92 5.54 -1.16 5.28
C ALA A 92 5.21 0.30 5.66
N ILE A 93 4.14 0.85 5.12
CA ILE A 93 3.66 2.19 5.45
C ILE A 93 2.19 2.09 5.86
N ASN A 94 1.89 2.47 7.09
CA ASN A 94 0.52 2.62 7.58
C ASN A 94 -0.38 1.40 7.28
N GLY A 95 0.08 0.20 7.61
CA GLY A 95 -0.63 -1.06 7.44
C GLY A 95 0.02 -2.19 8.20
N THR A 96 -0.64 -3.35 8.24
CA THR A 96 -0.12 -4.59 8.81
C THR A 96 -0.40 -5.78 7.91
N ILE A 97 0.31 -6.90 8.11
CA ILE A 97 0.05 -8.15 7.39
C ILE A 97 -1.32 -8.77 7.73
N TYR A 98 -1.98 -8.28 8.78
CA TYR A 98 -3.30 -8.76 9.22
C TYR A 98 -4.45 -8.10 8.45
N GLY A 99 -4.23 -6.91 7.87
CA GLY A 99 -5.21 -6.18 7.07
C GLY A 99 -6.51 -5.87 7.80
N ILE A 100 -7.51 -6.75 7.68
CA ILE A 100 -8.82 -6.64 8.35
C ILE A 100 -8.81 -7.55 9.56
N ASP A 101 -8.69 -6.96 10.75
CA ASP A 101 -8.57 -7.68 12.03
C ASP A 101 -8.96 -6.75 13.19
N ASP A 102 -9.65 -7.26 14.21
CA ASP A 102 -10.12 -6.44 15.34
C ASP A 102 -8.99 -5.89 16.22
N LYS A 103 -7.86 -6.58 16.30
CA LYS A 103 -6.75 -6.23 17.19
C LYS A 103 -5.57 -5.63 16.44
N PHE A 104 -5.26 -6.18 15.27
CA PHE A 104 -4.02 -5.92 14.53
C PHE A 104 -4.23 -5.20 13.20
N GLY A 105 -5.49 -4.85 12.87
CA GLY A 105 -5.87 -4.31 11.59
C GLY A 105 -6.97 -3.26 11.64
N ILE A 106 -7.68 -3.14 10.54
CA ILE A 106 -8.95 -2.41 10.46
C ILE A 106 -10.06 -3.35 10.92
N ALA A 107 -10.82 -2.95 11.93
CA ALA A 107 -11.89 -3.79 12.47
C ALA A 107 -12.89 -4.22 11.38
N PRO A 108 -13.30 -5.51 11.30
CA PRO A 108 -14.20 -6.02 10.27
C PRO A 108 -15.51 -5.24 10.14
N LYS A 109 -16.07 -4.75 11.27
CA LYS A 109 -17.27 -3.89 11.28
C LYS A 109 -17.05 -2.57 10.55
N MET A 110 -15.87 -1.96 10.71
CA MET A 110 -15.53 -0.70 10.04
C MET A 110 -15.30 -0.93 8.54
N TRP A 111 -14.69 -2.05 8.17
CA TRP A 111 -14.52 -2.44 6.79
C TRP A 111 -15.86 -2.66 6.10
N GLN A 112 -16.75 -3.44 6.69
CA GLN A 112 -18.10 -3.69 6.16
C GLN A 112 -18.90 -2.37 6.03
N ALA A 113 -18.86 -1.50 7.03
CA ALA A 113 -19.53 -0.20 6.96
C ALA A 113 -19.01 0.67 5.80
N THR A 114 -17.73 0.53 5.43
CA THR A 114 -17.16 1.22 4.27
C THR A 114 -17.73 0.64 2.97
N ILE A 115 -17.82 -0.69 2.83
CA ILE A 115 -18.44 -1.36 1.67
C ILE A 115 -19.91 -0.91 1.51
N ASP A 116 -20.66 -0.91 2.60
CA ASP A 116 -22.09 -0.61 2.58
C ASP A 116 -22.41 0.85 2.25
N SER A 117 -21.48 1.76 2.59
CA SER A 117 -21.71 3.20 2.46
C SER A 117 -20.99 3.86 1.27
N ILE A 118 -20.20 3.09 0.49
CA ILE A 118 -19.39 3.67 -0.59
C ILE A 118 -20.25 4.33 -1.68
N ASN A 119 -19.95 5.56 -1.96
CA ASN A 119 -20.47 6.37 -3.06
C ASN A 119 -19.48 7.51 -3.33
N GLU A 120 -19.69 8.35 -4.35
CA GLU A 120 -18.76 9.43 -4.69
C GLU A 120 -18.45 10.36 -3.51
N LYS A 121 -19.46 10.72 -2.72
CA LYS A 121 -19.31 11.61 -1.57
C LYS A 121 -18.49 10.96 -0.45
N THR A 122 -18.71 9.67 -0.17
CA THR A 122 -17.98 8.95 0.87
C THR A 122 -16.58 8.57 0.42
N ALA A 123 -16.35 8.31 -0.87
CA ALA A 123 -15.01 8.15 -1.45
C ALA A 123 -14.17 9.42 -1.29
N LEU A 124 -14.73 10.59 -1.58
CA LEU A 124 -14.04 11.86 -1.36
C LEU A 124 -13.72 12.10 0.12
N LYS A 125 -14.66 11.78 1.03
CA LYS A 125 -14.42 11.85 2.48
C LYS A 125 -13.34 10.86 2.95
N PHE A 126 -13.25 9.70 2.32
CA PHE A 126 -12.19 8.73 2.60
C PHE A 126 -10.82 9.34 2.27
N TYR A 127 -10.62 9.93 1.08
CA TYR A 127 -9.38 10.61 0.71
C TYR A 127 -9.06 11.78 1.65
N GLN A 128 -10.07 12.54 2.06
CA GLN A 128 -9.90 13.63 3.01
C GLN A 128 -9.43 13.15 4.40
N ARG A 129 -9.98 12.02 4.88
CA ARG A 129 -9.58 11.40 6.15
C ARG A 129 -8.21 10.73 6.10
N MET A 130 -7.79 10.27 4.93
CA MET A 130 -6.49 9.65 4.66
C MET A 130 -5.35 10.67 4.87
N CYS A 131 -5.54 11.90 4.45
CA CYS A 131 -4.53 12.95 4.55
C CYS A 131 -4.35 13.46 5.99
N THR A 132 -3.11 13.85 6.32
CA THR A 132 -2.75 14.37 7.65
C THR A 132 -3.57 15.60 8.02
N ASP A 133 -3.72 16.52 7.07
CA ASP A 133 -4.45 17.78 7.22
C ASP A 133 -5.00 18.27 5.86
N LYS A 134 -5.58 19.49 5.87
CA LYS A 134 -6.18 20.07 4.67
C LYS A 134 -5.13 20.41 3.60
N ALA A 135 -3.94 20.85 3.97
CA ALA A 135 -2.91 21.22 3.00
C ALA A 135 -2.42 19.99 2.23
N VAL A 136 -2.20 18.86 2.93
CA VAL A 136 -1.87 17.56 2.31
C VAL A 136 -3.01 17.08 1.42
N PHE A 137 -4.27 17.27 1.83
CA PHE A 137 -5.42 16.90 1.00
C PHE A 137 -5.52 17.75 -0.26
N ASP A 138 -5.35 19.07 -0.17
CA ASP A 138 -5.42 19.97 -1.32
C ASP A 138 -4.32 19.66 -2.35
N GLU A 139 -3.12 19.24 -1.90
CA GLU A 139 -2.02 18.79 -2.78
C GLU A 139 -2.31 17.40 -3.38
N PHE A 140 -2.92 16.49 -2.61
CA PHE A 140 -3.28 15.14 -3.06
C PHE A 140 -4.43 15.14 -4.07
N LEU A 141 -5.45 15.99 -3.88
CA LEU A 141 -6.73 15.94 -4.58
C LEU A 141 -6.62 15.92 -6.12
N PRO A 142 -5.74 16.69 -6.79
CA PRO A 142 -5.56 16.62 -8.23
C PRO A 142 -5.11 15.24 -8.75
N PHE A 143 -4.49 14.45 -7.91
CA PHE A 143 -3.96 13.12 -8.21
C PHE A 143 -4.81 11.98 -7.60
N SER A 144 -5.98 12.30 -7.02
CA SER A 144 -6.88 11.30 -6.47
C SER A 144 -7.39 10.35 -7.55
N CYS A 145 -7.66 9.11 -7.17
CA CYS A 145 -8.10 8.04 -8.07
C CYS A 145 -9.39 8.43 -8.82
N GLN A 146 -9.42 8.16 -10.12
CA GLN A 146 -10.59 8.45 -11.00
C GLN A 146 -11.39 7.18 -11.34
N ARG A 147 -11.13 6.08 -10.67
CA ARG A 147 -11.89 4.85 -10.86
C ARG A 147 -13.33 5.04 -10.39
N ARG A 148 -14.26 4.36 -11.04
CA ARG A 148 -15.69 4.45 -10.73
C ARG A 148 -15.99 3.87 -9.35
N VAL A 149 -17.07 4.32 -8.73
CA VAL A 149 -17.49 3.88 -7.39
C VAL A 149 -17.77 2.38 -7.33
N ASP A 150 -18.36 1.81 -8.40
CA ASP A 150 -18.60 0.37 -8.47
C ASP A 150 -17.29 -0.44 -8.50
N GLU A 151 -16.25 0.07 -9.17
CA GLU A 151 -14.92 -0.54 -9.16
C GLU A 151 -14.25 -0.44 -7.78
N LEU A 152 -14.39 0.69 -7.11
CA LEU A 152 -13.91 0.89 -5.74
C LEU A 152 -14.62 -0.05 -4.75
N LYS A 153 -15.94 -0.25 -4.92
CA LYS A 153 -16.71 -1.20 -4.11
C LYS A 153 -16.25 -2.63 -4.33
N ASN A 154 -16.13 -3.04 -5.60
CA ASN A 154 -15.67 -4.38 -5.97
C ASN A 154 -14.26 -4.66 -5.42
N GLU A 155 -13.38 -3.65 -5.37
CA GLU A 155 -12.06 -3.77 -4.77
C GLU A 155 -12.13 -4.00 -3.26
N LEU A 156 -12.97 -3.26 -2.52
CA LEU A 156 -13.19 -3.49 -1.07
C LEU A 156 -13.67 -4.91 -0.79
N GLU A 157 -14.65 -5.38 -1.55
CA GLU A 157 -15.21 -6.73 -1.41
C GLU A 157 -14.18 -7.81 -1.74
N PHE A 158 -13.31 -7.56 -2.72
CA PHE A 158 -12.26 -8.52 -3.07
C PHE A 158 -11.11 -8.52 -2.07
N ILE A 159 -10.71 -7.36 -1.53
CA ILE A 159 -9.72 -7.28 -0.45
C ILE A 159 -10.19 -8.07 0.78
N GLN A 160 -11.49 -8.04 1.11
CA GLN A 160 -12.05 -8.86 2.19
C GLN A 160 -11.83 -10.34 1.94
N LYS A 161 -12.03 -10.83 0.70
CA LYS A 161 -11.75 -12.22 0.30
C LYS A 161 -10.24 -12.54 0.36
N ILE A 162 -9.39 -11.62 -0.09
CA ILE A 162 -7.92 -11.79 0.03
C ILE A 162 -7.50 -11.91 1.50
N ASN A 163 -8.16 -11.18 2.40
CA ASN A 163 -7.85 -11.21 3.82
C ASN A 163 -8.02 -12.61 4.43
N GLU A 164 -8.99 -13.40 3.95
CA GLU A 164 -9.25 -14.77 4.39
C GLU A 164 -8.16 -15.77 3.92
N ILE A 165 -7.38 -15.43 2.89
CA ILE A 165 -6.29 -16.26 2.40
C ILE A 165 -5.12 -16.18 3.38
N LYS A 166 -4.66 -17.34 3.87
CA LYS A 166 -3.48 -17.39 4.74
C LYS A 166 -2.25 -16.90 3.99
N GLY A 167 -1.60 -15.86 4.51
CA GLY A 167 -0.35 -15.33 3.97
C GLY A 167 0.88 -16.06 4.56
N PRO A 168 2.08 -15.76 4.03
CA PRO A 168 3.33 -16.21 4.61
C PRO A 168 3.62 -15.52 5.96
N ASP A 169 4.50 -16.10 6.76
CA ASP A 169 5.12 -15.41 7.89
C ASP A 169 6.16 -14.41 7.34
N PHE A 170 5.68 -13.26 6.91
CA PHE A 170 6.50 -12.21 6.30
C PHE A 170 6.73 -11.06 7.27
N LYS A 171 7.99 -10.63 7.40
CA LYS A 171 8.40 -9.53 8.26
C LYS A 171 9.03 -8.43 7.40
N TYR A 172 8.44 -7.25 7.46
CA TYR A 172 9.02 -6.08 6.80
C TYR A 172 10.29 -5.63 7.54
N ASN A 173 11.32 -5.21 6.81
CA ASN A 173 12.55 -4.68 7.42
C ASN A 173 12.27 -3.36 8.18
N THR A 174 11.40 -2.50 7.62
CA THR A 174 11.01 -1.23 8.22
C THR A 174 9.51 -1.04 8.15
N ALA A 175 8.92 -0.52 9.22
CA ALA A 175 7.51 -0.14 9.27
C ALA A 175 7.35 1.31 9.72
N TYR A 176 6.73 2.13 8.89
CA TYR A 176 6.33 3.50 9.23
C TYR A 176 4.90 3.51 9.75
N VAL A 177 4.68 4.11 10.91
CA VAL A 177 3.38 4.19 11.57
C VAL A 177 3.03 5.65 11.84
N GLY A 178 2.02 6.16 11.14
CA GLY A 178 1.46 7.50 11.34
C GLY A 178 0.59 7.55 12.58
N LEU A 179 0.99 8.32 13.59
CA LEU A 179 0.26 8.41 14.86
C LEU A 179 -1.10 9.15 14.73
N LYS A 180 -1.31 9.88 13.63
CA LYS A 180 -2.58 10.54 13.30
C LYS A 180 -3.39 9.79 12.24
N ASP A 181 -3.05 8.54 11.95
CA ASP A 181 -3.77 7.71 10.98
C ASP A 181 -5.23 7.47 11.42
N ARG A 182 -6.17 7.92 10.57
CA ARG A 182 -7.62 7.81 10.80
C ARG A 182 -8.27 6.71 9.97
N ILE A 183 -7.48 5.99 9.17
CA ILE A 183 -7.91 4.88 8.30
C ILE A 183 -7.48 3.56 8.91
N PHE A 184 -6.18 3.40 9.14
CA PHE A 184 -5.61 2.20 9.75
C PHE A 184 -5.13 2.54 11.16
N PRO A 185 -5.83 2.16 12.22
CA PRO A 185 -5.55 2.66 13.57
C PRO A 185 -4.10 2.42 14.00
N SER A 186 -3.39 3.49 14.37
CA SER A 186 -1.98 3.41 14.78
C SER A 186 -1.76 2.45 15.96
N LYS A 187 -2.73 2.37 16.89
CA LYS A 187 -2.71 1.41 18.01
C LYS A 187 -2.69 -0.04 17.52
N ALA A 188 -3.50 -0.37 16.51
CA ALA A 188 -3.53 -1.72 15.92
C ALA A 188 -2.22 -2.04 15.21
N GLN A 189 -1.66 -1.09 14.46
CA GLN A 189 -0.37 -1.23 13.81
C GLN A 189 0.76 -1.47 14.82
N LEU A 190 0.86 -0.66 15.86
CA LEU A 190 1.88 -0.81 16.91
C LEU A 190 1.73 -2.14 17.65
N CYS A 191 0.50 -2.56 17.97
CA CYS A 191 0.22 -3.84 18.61
C CYS A 191 0.64 -5.03 17.70
N ALA A 192 0.44 -4.92 16.40
CA ALA A 192 0.86 -5.94 15.44
C ALA A 192 2.40 -6.05 15.35
N LEU A 193 3.12 -4.97 15.59
CA LEU A 193 4.58 -4.87 15.45
C LEU A 193 5.34 -5.11 16.78
N GLU A 194 4.63 -5.11 17.92
CA GLU A 194 5.23 -5.11 19.28
C GLU A 194 6.23 -6.25 19.52
N ASN A 195 5.98 -7.42 18.94
CA ASN A 195 6.80 -8.60 19.16
C ASN A 195 7.66 -9.00 17.94
N ILE A 196 7.72 -8.15 16.93
CA ILE A 196 8.52 -8.40 15.71
C ILE A 196 9.86 -7.69 15.85
N LYS A 197 10.85 -8.38 16.44
CA LYS A 197 12.19 -7.81 16.69
C LYS A 197 12.96 -7.44 15.43
N GLU A 198 12.69 -8.11 14.33
CA GLU A 198 13.38 -7.95 13.05
C GLU A 198 12.91 -6.70 12.29
N THR A 199 11.77 -6.12 12.68
CA THR A 199 11.21 -4.93 12.02
C THR A 199 11.64 -3.66 12.76
N LYS A 200 12.30 -2.73 12.04
CA LYS A 200 12.54 -1.38 12.54
C LYS A 200 11.25 -0.56 12.46
N VAL A 201 10.66 -0.23 13.59
CA VAL A 201 9.45 0.60 13.67
C VAL A 201 9.82 2.08 13.77
N ILE A 202 9.24 2.91 12.89
CA ILE A 202 9.42 4.36 12.85
C ILE A 202 8.05 5.01 12.98
N THR A 203 7.80 5.70 14.07
CA THR A 203 6.57 6.47 14.28
C THR A 203 6.70 7.89 13.72
N THR A 204 5.64 8.40 13.10
CA THR A 204 5.59 9.75 12.54
C THR A 204 4.35 10.50 13.04
N GLN A 205 4.36 11.84 12.98
CA GLN A 205 3.20 12.66 13.32
C GLN A 205 2.26 12.87 12.12
N THR A 206 2.23 11.93 11.18
CA THR A 206 1.46 11.99 9.94
C THR A 206 0.15 11.22 10.04
N GLY A 207 -0.75 11.45 9.07
CA GLY A 207 -1.96 10.65 8.84
C GLY A 207 -1.66 9.36 8.08
N HIS A 208 -2.69 8.79 7.47
CA HIS A 208 -2.58 7.59 6.64
C HIS A 208 -1.76 7.82 5.38
N PHE A 209 -1.86 9.03 4.83
CA PHE A 209 -1.08 9.52 3.69
C PHE A 209 -0.48 10.88 4.03
N ASP A 210 0.80 11.05 3.71
CA ASP A 210 1.53 12.31 3.82
C ASP A 210 2.55 12.39 2.68
N ILE A 211 2.41 13.42 1.83
CA ILE A 211 3.22 13.59 0.62
C ILE A 211 4.72 13.66 0.93
N ASN A 212 5.11 14.39 1.97
CA ASN A 212 6.52 14.58 2.30
C ASN A 212 7.15 13.26 2.78
N LEU A 213 6.42 12.49 3.62
CA LEU A 213 6.86 11.17 4.05
C LEU A 213 7.03 10.23 2.85
N PHE A 214 6.06 10.21 1.93
CA PHE A 214 6.14 9.36 0.74
C PHE A 214 7.30 9.78 -0.17
N LYS A 215 7.47 11.08 -0.45
CA LYS A 215 8.62 11.57 -1.22
C LYS A 215 9.94 11.15 -0.57
N GLN A 216 10.06 11.29 0.75
CA GLN A 216 11.26 10.87 1.49
C GLN A 216 11.54 9.37 1.34
N ILE A 217 10.51 8.51 1.49
CA ILE A 217 10.67 7.05 1.39
C ILE A 217 10.99 6.63 -0.05
N LEU A 218 10.32 7.25 -1.02
CA LEU A 218 10.44 6.88 -2.43
C LEU A 218 11.68 7.45 -3.11
N SER A 219 12.28 8.53 -2.59
CA SER A 219 13.51 9.13 -3.14
C SER A 219 14.81 8.57 -2.52
N ASN A 220 14.73 7.89 -1.36
CA ASN A 220 15.91 7.32 -0.72
C ASN A 220 16.29 5.99 -1.40
N ASP A 221 17.55 5.89 -1.85
CA ASP A 221 18.19 4.66 -2.35
C ASP A 221 18.43 3.62 -1.24
#